data_290967a1ab9577489b7b5dafedc83aba
#
_entry.id   290967a1ab9577489b7b5dafedc83aba
#
_cell.length_a   1.000
_cell.length_b   1.000
_cell.length_c   1.000
_cell.angle_alpha   90.00
_cell.angle_beta   90.00
_cell.angle_gamma   90.00
#
_symmetry.space_group_name_H-M   'P 1'
#
loop_
_entity.id
_entity.type
_entity.pdbx_description
1 polymer ?
#
loop_
_entity_poly.entity_id
_entity_poly.type
_entity_poly.pdbx_seq_one_letter_code
_entity_poly.pdbx_strand_id
1 'polypeptide(L)'
;MTGQSNHAVGPKRPTWTHIALAVRDVDASIAWYEAFTHLRLLARGEDADGKNAWLGDPTQPDSPFILVLGQFFEGRDPFAPAPHLPMGPFAHMGIEAPSREAVDEIAARAKAAGCLGLGPVQMPKQIGYVCFIKDPDGNTVEYSFDQGVYEKAREVWGRQAQPARV
;
A
#
# COMPACT_ATOMS: atom_id res chain seq x y z
N MET A 1 -17.63 -31.35 -10.04
CA MET A 1 -18.17 -29.98 -9.92
C MET A 1 -17.23 -29.07 -10.69
N THR A 2 -17.63 -28.63 -11.87
CA THR A 2 -16.80 -27.76 -12.74
C THR A 2 -16.81 -26.36 -12.13
N GLY A 3 -15.67 -25.96 -11.58
CA GLY A 3 -15.50 -24.60 -11.08
C GLY A 3 -15.71 -23.60 -12.20
N GLN A 4 -16.73 -22.77 -12.09
CA GLN A 4 -16.88 -21.60 -12.96
C GLN A 4 -15.68 -20.69 -12.70
N SER A 5 -14.88 -20.44 -13.74
CA SER A 5 -13.74 -19.53 -13.63
C SER A 5 -14.27 -18.09 -13.39
N ASN A 6 -13.77 -17.46 -12.34
CA ASN A 6 -14.04 -16.04 -12.02
C ASN A 6 -13.45 -15.03 -13.05
N HIS A 7 -13.11 -15.49 -14.26
CA HIS A 7 -12.48 -14.66 -15.29
C HIS A 7 -13.40 -13.63 -15.98
N ALA A 8 -14.70 -13.62 -15.65
CA ALA A 8 -15.63 -12.68 -16.28
C ALA A 8 -15.41 -11.20 -15.87
N VAL A 9 -14.68 -10.96 -14.76
CA VAL A 9 -14.48 -9.61 -14.17
C VAL A 9 -12.99 -9.21 -14.10
N GLY A 10 -12.08 -10.07 -14.56
CA GLY A 10 -10.63 -9.82 -14.47
C GLY A 10 -10.11 -8.79 -15.49
N PRO A 11 -8.87 -8.29 -15.30
CA PRO A 11 -8.28 -7.30 -16.18
C PRO A 11 -8.00 -7.87 -17.57
N LYS A 12 -8.18 -7.05 -18.60
CA LYS A 12 -7.93 -7.42 -20.02
C LYS A 12 -6.44 -7.42 -20.41
N ARG A 13 -5.56 -6.99 -19.51
CA ARG A 13 -4.09 -6.91 -19.68
C ARG A 13 -3.41 -7.16 -18.32
N PRO A 14 -2.12 -7.55 -18.30
CA PRO A 14 -1.39 -7.64 -17.04
C PRO A 14 -1.50 -6.35 -16.24
N THR A 15 -1.81 -6.47 -14.96
CA THR A 15 -2.07 -5.35 -14.06
C THR A 15 -1.51 -5.67 -12.67
N TRP A 16 -0.96 -4.69 -11.99
CA TRP A 16 -0.60 -4.79 -10.59
C TRP A 16 -1.86 -5.05 -9.76
N THR A 17 -1.84 -6.08 -8.92
CA THR A 17 -3.00 -6.46 -8.09
C THR A 17 -2.76 -6.29 -6.60
N HIS A 18 -1.53 -6.53 -6.14
CA HIS A 18 -1.25 -6.48 -4.70
C HIS A 18 0.24 -6.34 -4.39
N ILE A 19 0.50 -5.95 -3.15
CA ILE A 19 1.74 -6.18 -2.41
C ILE A 19 1.42 -7.05 -1.20
N ALA A 20 2.28 -7.99 -0.84
CA ALA A 20 2.10 -8.85 0.32
C ALA A 20 3.18 -8.59 1.37
N LEU A 21 2.78 -8.49 2.62
CA LEU A 21 3.64 -8.31 3.77
C LEU A 21 3.41 -9.42 4.78
N ALA A 22 4.48 -9.99 5.31
CA ALA A 22 4.41 -10.81 6.51
C ALA A 22 4.29 -9.89 7.73
N VAL A 23 3.35 -10.21 8.63
CA VAL A 23 3.08 -9.42 9.85
C VAL A 23 3.08 -10.34 11.07
N ARG A 24 3.44 -9.78 12.21
CA ARG A 24 3.44 -10.51 13.49
C ARG A 24 2.04 -10.65 14.09
N ASP A 25 1.18 -9.69 13.83
CA ASP A 25 -0.20 -9.65 14.32
C ASP A 25 -1.09 -8.99 13.25
N VAL A 26 -1.90 -9.81 12.58
CA VAL A 26 -2.76 -9.34 11.50
C VAL A 26 -3.84 -8.36 11.99
N ASP A 27 -4.33 -8.53 13.22
CA ASP A 27 -5.38 -7.66 13.76
C ASP A 27 -4.84 -6.28 14.15
N ALA A 28 -3.65 -6.23 14.75
CA ALA A 28 -2.95 -4.98 15.02
C ALA A 28 -2.62 -4.24 13.73
N SER A 29 -2.19 -4.97 12.69
CA SER A 29 -1.88 -4.38 11.38
C SER A 29 -3.13 -3.85 10.69
N ILE A 30 -4.26 -4.60 10.66
CA ILE A 30 -5.53 -4.11 10.14
C ILE A 30 -5.92 -2.79 10.82
N ALA A 31 -5.94 -2.77 12.16
CA ALA A 31 -6.31 -1.58 12.92
C ALA A 31 -5.42 -0.38 12.60
N TRP A 32 -4.12 -0.60 12.45
CA TRP A 32 -3.17 0.45 12.10
C TRP A 32 -3.40 0.98 10.69
N TYR A 33 -3.51 0.10 9.68
CA TYR A 33 -3.71 0.53 8.28
C TYR A 33 -5.04 1.26 8.11
N GLU A 34 -6.12 0.82 8.76
CA GLU A 34 -7.40 1.53 8.74
C GLU A 34 -7.35 2.89 9.45
N ALA A 35 -6.54 3.01 10.52
CA ALA A 35 -6.38 4.26 11.24
C ALA A 35 -5.52 5.28 10.49
N PHE A 36 -4.49 4.84 9.78
CA PHE A 36 -3.47 5.71 9.19
C PHE A 36 -3.53 5.81 7.67
N THR A 37 -4.36 5.01 6.99
CA THR A 37 -4.49 5.04 5.53
C THR A 37 -5.95 5.12 5.09
N HIS A 38 -6.15 5.26 3.77
CA HIS A 38 -7.47 5.15 3.14
C HIS A 38 -7.92 3.69 2.93
N LEU A 39 -7.05 2.72 3.20
CA LEU A 39 -7.36 1.30 3.02
C LEU A 39 -8.37 0.81 4.05
N ARG A 40 -9.22 -0.12 3.62
CA ARG A 40 -10.23 -0.76 4.47
C ARG A 40 -10.20 -2.26 4.27
N LEU A 41 -10.57 -3.00 5.30
CA LEU A 41 -10.63 -4.45 5.25
C LEU A 41 -11.62 -4.91 4.16
N LEU A 42 -11.10 -5.65 3.18
CA LEU A 42 -11.87 -6.27 2.10
C LEU A 42 -12.22 -7.73 2.42
N ALA A 43 -11.25 -8.48 2.92
CA ALA A 43 -11.42 -9.89 3.28
C ALA A 43 -10.48 -10.27 4.41
N ARG A 44 -10.89 -11.26 5.21
CA ARG A 44 -10.10 -11.90 6.26
C ARG A 44 -10.29 -13.40 6.21
N GLY A 45 -9.21 -14.14 6.41
CA GLY A 45 -9.23 -15.59 6.45
C GLY A 45 -8.29 -16.15 7.52
N GLU A 46 -8.52 -17.40 7.88
CA GLU A 46 -7.65 -18.20 8.70
C GLU A 46 -7.70 -19.64 8.17
N ASP A 47 -6.56 -20.30 8.09
CA ASP A 47 -6.43 -21.69 7.68
C ASP A 47 -5.42 -22.43 8.58
N ALA A 48 -4.95 -23.60 8.16
CA ALA A 48 -3.99 -24.40 8.92
C ALA A 48 -2.60 -23.77 9.03
N ASP A 49 -2.26 -22.82 8.16
CA ASP A 49 -0.92 -22.24 8.04
C ASP A 49 -0.85 -20.85 8.65
N GLY A 50 -1.99 -20.16 8.83
CA GLY A 50 -1.98 -18.81 9.39
C GLY A 50 -3.26 -18.02 9.24
N LYS A 51 -3.15 -16.73 9.54
CA LYS A 51 -4.19 -15.72 9.35
C LYS A 51 -3.80 -14.79 8.21
N ASN A 52 -4.78 -14.32 7.47
CA ASN A 52 -4.56 -13.34 6.42
C ASN A 52 -5.63 -12.27 6.39
N ALA A 53 -5.30 -11.12 5.80
CA ALA A 53 -6.24 -10.06 5.51
C ALA A 53 -5.90 -9.39 4.20
N TRP A 54 -6.92 -8.92 3.51
CA TRP A 54 -6.83 -8.09 2.30
C TRP A 54 -7.42 -6.73 2.61
N LEU A 55 -6.62 -5.69 2.39
CA LEU A 55 -7.06 -4.31 2.53
C LEU A 55 -6.99 -3.62 1.18
N GLY A 56 -8.00 -2.82 0.86
CA GLY A 56 -8.10 -2.11 -0.42
C GLY A 56 -8.77 -0.76 -0.27
N ASP A 57 -8.72 0.03 -1.35
CA ASP A 57 -9.45 1.29 -1.44
C ASP A 57 -10.90 1.04 -1.87
N PRO A 58 -11.89 1.29 -1.01
CA PRO A 58 -13.30 1.07 -1.34
C PRO A 58 -13.83 1.99 -2.45
N THR A 59 -13.08 3.05 -2.80
CA THR A 59 -13.46 3.96 -3.89
C THR A 59 -13.05 3.44 -5.27
N GLN A 60 -12.26 2.36 -5.33
CA GLN A 60 -11.72 1.80 -6.57
C GLN A 60 -12.06 0.31 -6.77
N PRO A 61 -13.34 -0.08 -6.73
CA PRO A 61 -13.74 -1.49 -6.77
C PRO A 61 -13.42 -2.19 -8.11
N ASP A 62 -13.38 -1.43 -9.21
CA ASP A 62 -13.14 -1.98 -10.56
C ASP A 62 -11.65 -2.14 -10.90
N SER A 63 -10.76 -1.55 -10.13
CA SER A 63 -9.31 -1.62 -10.32
C SER A 63 -8.59 -1.66 -8.96
N PRO A 64 -8.90 -2.66 -8.13
CA PRO A 64 -8.36 -2.71 -6.79
C PRO A 64 -6.86 -3.01 -6.83
N PHE A 65 -6.10 -2.25 -6.03
CA PHE A 65 -4.76 -2.63 -5.60
C PHE A 65 -4.83 -3.00 -4.12
N ILE A 66 -4.40 -4.21 -3.80
CA ILE A 66 -4.63 -4.81 -2.48
C ILE A 66 -3.33 -4.86 -1.68
N LEU A 67 -3.40 -4.49 -0.42
CA LEU A 67 -2.40 -4.83 0.58
C LEU A 67 -2.81 -6.17 1.21
N VAL A 68 -1.99 -7.20 0.98
CA VAL A 68 -2.17 -8.52 1.60
C VAL A 68 -1.31 -8.60 2.85
N LEU A 69 -1.91 -8.94 3.98
CA LEU A 69 -1.23 -9.17 5.25
C LEU A 69 -1.30 -10.66 5.57
N GLY A 70 -0.14 -11.27 5.86
CA GLY A 70 -0.04 -12.69 6.21
C GLY A 70 0.67 -12.87 7.55
N GLN A 71 0.00 -13.54 8.51
CA GLN A 71 0.55 -13.94 9.79
C GLN A 71 0.63 -15.48 9.81
N PHE A 72 1.83 -16.04 9.72
CA PHE A 72 2.02 -17.47 9.77
C PHE A 72 2.04 -17.99 11.22
N PHE A 73 1.44 -19.16 11.43
CA PHE A 73 1.58 -19.87 12.70
C PHE A 73 2.99 -20.44 12.85
N GLU A 74 3.39 -20.73 14.09
CA GLU A 74 4.70 -21.28 14.38
C GLU A 74 4.95 -22.58 13.59
N GLY A 75 6.08 -22.62 12.89
CA GLY A 75 6.46 -23.76 12.04
C GLY A 75 5.66 -23.91 10.75
N ARG A 76 4.80 -22.97 10.39
CA ARG A 76 3.96 -23.01 9.19
C ARG A 76 4.39 -22.02 8.09
N ASP A 77 5.41 -21.22 8.34
CA ASP A 77 5.95 -20.32 7.34
C ASP A 77 6.57 -21.08 6.17
N PRO A 78 6.02 -20.98 4.95
CA PRO A 78 6.57 -21.68 3.78
C PRO A 78 7.92 -21.11 3.31
N PHE A 79 8.30 -19.93 3.82
CA PHE A 79 9.56 -19.26 3.50
C PHE A 79 10.65 -19.49 4.56
N ALA A 80 10.34 -20.23 5.64
CA ALA A 80 11.32 -20.56 6.67
C ALA A 80 12.53 -21.31 6.06
N PRO A 81 13.77 -21.09 6.55
CA PRO A 81 14.11 -20.30 7.74
C PRO A 81 14.36 -18.79 7.46
N ALA A 82 13.92 -18.26 6.33
CA ALA A 82 14.08 -16.83 6.03
C ALA A 82 13.42 -15.96 7.12
N PRO A 83 14.11 -14.95 7.67
CA PRO A 83 13.52 -14.10 8.69
C PRO A 83 12.46 -13.19 8.10
N HIS A 84 11.37 -12.96 8.84
CA HIS A 84 10.42 -11.90 8.53
C HIS A 84 11.06 -10.55 8.86
N LEU A 85 11.48 -9.83 7.84
CA LEU A 85 12.06 -8.49 7.97
C LEU A 85 11.07 -7.47 7.43
N PRO A 86 11.01 -6.27 8.02
CA PRO A 86 10.33 -5.16 7.38
C PRO A 86 11.00 -4.87 6.03
N MET A 87 10.29 -4.17 5.16
CA MET A 87 10.88 -3.65 3.92
C MET A 87 12.20 -2.94 4.23
N GLY A 88 13.21 -3.13 3.38
CA GLY A 88 14.54 -2.56 3.57
C GLY A 88 14.51 -1.03 3.69
N PRO A 89 15.62 -0.40 4.11
CA PRO A 89 15.62 1.02 4.51
C PRO A 89 15.08 2.00 3.46
N PHE A 90 15.27 1.69 2.18
CA PHE A 90 14.76 2.51 1.08
C PHE A 90 13.36 2.06 0.61
N ALA A 91 13.00 0.79 0.81
CA ALA A 91 11.72 0.27 0.34
C ALA A 91 10.57 0.82 1.20
N HIS A 92 9.54 1.35 0.55
CA HIS A 92 8.36 1.91 1.18
C HIS A 92 7.15 1.81 0.27
N MET A 93 5.97 1.97 0.83
CA MET A 93 4.72 2.17 0.12
C MET A 93 4.42 3.65 0.07
N GLY A 94 4.04 4.18 -1.10
CA GLY A 94 3.74 5.60 -1.30
C GLY A 94 2.24 5.86 -1.44
N ILE A 95 1.75 6.87 -0.73
CA ILE A 95 0.38 7.38 -0.80
C ILE A 95 0.45 8.88 -1.08
N GLU A 96 -0.17 9.33 -2.17
CA GLU A 96 -0.32 10.76 -2.44
C GLU A 96 -1.46 11.33 -1.63
N ALA A 97 -1.19 12.38 -0.86
CA ALA A 97 -2.17 13.13 -0.09
C ALA A 97 -2.79 14.26 -0.94
N PRO A 98 -4.05 14.66 -0.67
CA PRO A 98 -4.72 15.69 -1.45
C PRO A 98 -4.17 17.10 -1.21
N SER A 99 -3.47 17.33 -0.11
CA SER A 99 -2.89 18.63 0.24
C SER A 99 -1.70 18.50 1.19
N ARG A 100 -0.96 19.60 1.34
CA ARG A 100 0.14 19.72 2.30
C ARG A 100 -0.34 19.54 3.74
N GLU A 101 -1.49 20.13 4.05
CA GLU A 101 -2.12 20.06 5.36
C GLU A 101 -2.49 18.62 5.72
N ALA A 102 -2.92 17.80 4.73
CA ALA A 102 -3.21 16.39 4.96
C ALA A 102 -1.94 15.60 5.34
N VAL A 103 -0.77 15.93 4.77
CA VAL A 103 0.51 15.36 5.18
C VAL A 103 0.85 15.78 6.62
N ASP A 104 0.65 17.05 6.97
CA ASP A 104 0.88 17.57 8.33
C ASP A 104 -0.02 16.89 9.36
N GLU A 105 -1.29 16.67 9.04
CA GLU A 105 -2.25 15.97 9.91
C GLU A 105 -1.85 14.51 10.16
N ILE A 106 -1.47 13.79 9.11
CA ILE A 106 -0.97 12.41 9.24
C ILE A 106 0.29 12.38 10.10
N ALA A 107 1.24 13.28 9.85
CA ALA A 107 2.48 13.35 10.63
C ALA A 107 2.22 13.64 12.11
N ALA A 108 1.29 14.57 12.41
CA ALA A 108 0.91 14.89 13.79
C ALA A 108 0.28 13.68 14.50
N ARG A 109 -0.64 12.96 13.84
CA ARG A 109 -1.26 11.74 14.36
C ARG A 109 -0.22 10.63 14.58
N ALA A 110 0.65 10.41 13.61
CA ALA A 110 1.71 9.43 13.70
C ALA A 110 2.71 9.75 14.83
N LYS A 111 3.03 11.04 15.02
CA LYS A 111 3.86 11.49 16.14
C LYS A 111 3.19 11.20 17.49
N ALA A 112 1.91 11.50 17.62
CA ALA A 112 1.14 11.22 18.84
C ALA A 112 1.05 9.71 19.14
N ALA A 113 1.01 8.87 18.11
CA ALA A 113 0.99 7.41 18.21
C ALA A 113 2.39 6.77 18.31
N GLY A 114 3.47 7.56 18.23
CA GLY A 114 4.85 7.06 18.31
C GLY A 114 5.33 6.30 17.07
N CYS A 115 4.66 6.47 15.93
CA CYS A 115 4.99 5.78 14.68
C CYS A 115 5.48 6.72 13.55
N LEU A 116 5.74 8.00 13.84
CA LEU A 116 6.37 8.91 12.88
C LEU A 116 7.84 8.54 12.68
N GLY A 117 8.22 8.24 11.45
CA GLY A 117 9.61 7.93 11.07
C GLY A 117 10.41 9.16 10.67
N LEU A 118 9.84 10.03 9.81
CA LEU A 118 10.49 11.24 9.32
C LEU A 118 9.44 12.28 8.88
N GLY A 119 9.81 13.54 8.96
CA GLY A 119 9.06 14.65 8.41
C GLY A 119 8.05 15.27 9.38
N PRO A 120 7.14 16.12 8.89
CA PRO A 120 7.01 16.49 7.48
C PRO A 120 8.17 17.34 6.97
N VAL A 121 8.56 17.15 5.72
CA VAL A 121 9.72 17.84 5.11
C VAL A 121 9.52 18.06 3.61
N GLN A 122 9.98 19.22 3.12
CA GLN A 122 10.05 19.48 1.68
C GLN A 122 11.27 18.79 1.08
N MET A 123 11.02 17.92 0.14
CA MET A 123 12.02 17.23 -0.67
C MET A 123 12.14 17.92 -2.07
N PRO A 124 13.08 17.49 -2.93
CA PRO A 124 13.13 17.96 -4.32
C PRO A 124 11.76 17.84 -5.02
N LYS A 125 11.52 18.73 -6.03
CA LYS A 125 10.22 18.85 -6.72
C LYS A 125 9.64 17.50 -7.20
N GLN A 126 10.48 16.57 -7.61
CA GLN A 126 10.04 15.24 -8.09
C GLN A 126 9.45 14.36 -6.98
N ILE A 127 9.78 14.64 -5.72
CA ILE A 127 9.35 13.89 -4.54
C ILE A 127 8.22 14.61 -3.81
N GLY A 128 8.30 15.95 -3.74
CA GLY A 128 7.27 16.79 -3.14
C GLY A 128 7.46 17.00 -1.63
N TYR A 129 6.38 17.24 -0.93
CA TYR A 129 6.33 17.41 0.52
C TYR A 129 5.89 16.10 1.19
N VAL A 130 6.70 15.55 2.08
CA VAL A 130 6.54 14.17 2.52
C VAL A 130 6.63 14.02 4.04
N CYS A 131 5.97 12.97 4.56
CA CYS A 131 6.31 12.34 5.83
C CYS A 131 6.36 10.81 5.67
N PHE A 132 7.10 10.16 6.56
CA PHE A 132 7.22 8.71 6.62
C PHE A 132 6.72 8.21 7.96
N ILE A 133 5.83 7.23 7.93
CA ILE A 133 5.28 6.58 9.12
C ILE A 133 5.61 5.10 9.12
N LYS A 134 5.61 4.46 10.29
CA LYS A 134 5.94 3.05 10.45
C LYS A 134 4.72 2.26 10.87
N ASP A 135 4.47 1.16 10.17
CA ASP A 135 3.46 0.19 10.60
C ASP A 135 3.94 -0.61 11.84
N PRO A 136 3.10 -1.46 12.45
CA PRO A 136 3.47 -2.23 13.64
C PRO A 136 4.68 -3.17 13.45
N ASP A 137 4.97 -3.57 12.21
CA ASP A 137 6.10 -4.43 11.87
C ASP A 137 7.35 -3.65 11.43
N GLY A 138 7.25 -2.32 11.34
CA GLY A 138 8.34 -1.42 10.98
C GLY A 138 8.43 -1.13 9.48
N ASN A 139 7.46 -1.58 8.67
CA ASN A 139 7.38 -1.19 7.26
C ASN A 139 7.12 0.31 7.13
N THR A 140 7.67 0.91 6.08
CA THR A 140 7.55 2.35 5.85
C THR A 140 6.39 2.64 4.91
N VAL A 141 5.55 3.59 5.30
CA VAL A 141 4.56 4.23 4.43
C VAL A 141 4.93 5.70 4.28
N GLU A 142 5.11 6.15 3.04
CA GLU A 142 5.30 7.55 2.67
C GLU A 142 3.96 8.19 2.39
N TYR A 143 3.72 9.35 2.97
CA TYR A 143 2.70 10.28 2.50
C TYR A 143 3.39 11.43 1.80
N SER A 144 3.00 11.71 0.56
CA SER A 144 3.52 12.80 -0.26
C SER A 144 2.42 13.73 -0.74
N PHE A 145 2.78 14.97 -0.99
CA PHE A 145 1.94 15.96 -1.67
C PHE A 145 2.76 16.66 -2.75
N ASP A 146 2.14 16.89 -3.90
CA ASP A 146 2.74 17.50 -5.09
C ASP A 146 3.95 16.69 -5.61
N GLN A 147 3.81 15.37 -5.59
CA GLN A 147 4.75 14.46 -6.23
C GLN A 147 4.60 14.56 -7.75
N GLY A 148 5.71 14.77 -8.45
CA GLY A 148 5.70 15.04 -9.90
C GLY A 148 5.31 13.87 -10.81
N VAL A 149 4.88 12.74 -10.25
CA VAL A 149 4.58 11.51 -11.00
C VAL A 149 3.41 11.68 -11.99
N TYR A 150 2.34 12.37 -11.58
CA TYR A 150 1.17 12.57 -12.45
C TYR A 150 1.45 13.52 -13.62
N GLU A 151 2.19 14.61 -13.36
CA GLU A 151 2.61 15.54 -14.40
C GLU A 151 3.51 14.82 -15.41
N LYS A 152 4.49 14.07 -14.91
CA LYS A 152 5.44 13.32 -15.74
C LYS A 152 4.76 12.23 -16.57
N ALA A 153 3.84 11.49 -16.00
CA ALA A 153 3.07 10.48 -16.71
C ALA A 153 2.25 11.10 -17.86
N ARG A 154 1.59 12.23 -17.61
CA ARG A 154 0.86 12.95 -18.66
C ARG A 154 1.79 13.50 -19.75
N GLU A 155 2.94 14.04 -19.38
CA GLU A 155 3.93 14.53 -20.31
C GLU A 155 4.43 13.43 -21.24
N VAL A 156 4.80 12.29 -20.69
CA VAL A 156 5.44 11.20 -21.45
C VAL A 156 4.42 10.31 -22.15
N TRP A 157 3.38 9.89 -21.44
CA TRP A 157 2.42 8.90 -21.94
C TRP A 157 1.17 9.51 -22.53
N GLY A 158 0.77 10.71 -22.11
CA GLY A 158 -0.39 11.41 -22.67
C GLY A 158 -0.24 11.78 -24.14
N ARG A 159 0.99 11.99 -24.62
CA ARG A 159 1.27 12.26 -26.05
C ARG A 159 1.13 11.01 -26.93
N GLN A 160 1.24 9.81 -26.36
CA GLN A 160 1.09 8.55 -27.09
C GLN A 160 -0.38 8.14 -27.29
N ALA A 161 -1.30 8.75 -26.55
CA ALA A 161 -2.72 8.47 -26.64
C ALA A 161 -3.44 9.29 -27.74
N GLN A 162 -2.76 10.23 -28.42
CA GLN A 162 -3.33 10.91 -29.58
C GLN A 162 -3.09 10.06 -30.83
N PRO A 163 -4.15 9.58 -31.53
CA PRO A 163 -3.97 8.93 -32.82
C PRO A 163 -3.30 9.93 -33.77
N ALA A 164 -2.29 9.45 -34.51
CA ALA A 164 -1.66 10.24 -35.55
C ALA A 164 -2.78 10.84 -36.43
N ARG A 165 -2.84 12.17 -36.51
CA ARG A 165 -3.73 12.84 -37.48
C ARG A 165 -3.23 12.45 -38.85
N VAL A 166 -4.00 11.64 -39.56
CA VAL A 166 -3.86 11.34 -40.98
C VAL A 166 -4.24 12.58 -41.78
#